data_992fa4c77a7d572d54187bc2a46c6910
#
_entry.id   992fa4c77a7d572d54187bc2a46c6910
#
_cell.length_a   1.000
_cell.length_b   1.000
_cell.length_c   1.000
_cell.angle_alpha   90.00
_cell.angle_beta   90.00
_cell.angle_gamma   90.00
#
_symmetry.space_group_name_H-M   'P 1'
#
loop_
_entity.id
_entity.type
_entity.pdbx_description
1 polymer ?
#
loop_
_entity_poly.entity_id
_entity_poly.type
_entity_poly.pdbx_seq_one_letter_code
_entity_poly.pdbx_strand_id
1 'polypeptide(L)'
;MESPFSLTLELPPDRRQSPTATAVARGTARWLGSLGFSCIGELPLPSGRRADLVALNARGDLWIVEIKSSVDDLRADNKWHEYRAHCDRLFFAFTQDLPCDIFPPDTGLIVADAYGAHLHCEAPEHRLPAPTRKLMTIRFAMAAAQRINRLADPQGHLGLGHMGME
;
A
#
# COMPACT_ATOMS: atom_id res chain seq x y z
N MET A 1 9.10 13.94 -29.97
CA MET A 1 7.64 14.10 -29.79
C MET A 1 7.30 13.42 -28.47
N GLU A 2 7.23 14.20 -27.40
CA GLU A 2 6.89 13.68 -26.07
C GLU A 2 5.42 13.28 -26.04
N SER A 3 5.16 12.08 -25.51
CA SER A 3 3.80 11.58 -25.34
C SER A 3 3.02 12.50 -24.39
N PRO A 4 1.82 13.01 -24.77
CA PRO A 4 1.03 13.88 -23.92
C PRO A 4 0.39 13.17 -22.70
N PHE A 5 0.73 11.89 -22.45
CA PHE A 5 0.18 11.06 -21.37
C PHE A 5 1.22 10.61 -20.36
N SER A 6 2.35 11.31 -20.23
CA SER A 6 3.23 11.12 -19.06
C SER A 6 2.60 11.83 -17.85
N LEU A 7 1.50 11.27 -17.36
CA LEU A 7 0.99 11.60 -16.03
C LEU A 7 1.95 10.99 -15.01
N THR A 8 2.94 11.77 -14.60
CA THR A 8 3.67 11.48 -13.38
C THR A 8 2.69 11.66 -12.23
N LEU A 9 2.11 10.55 -11.78
CA LEU A 9 1.25 10.47 -10.59
C LEU A 9 2.14 10.70 -9.36
N GLU A 10 2.61 11.91 -9.16
CA GLU A 10 3.17 12.32 -7.88
C GLU A 10 2.00 12.48 -6.91
N LEU A 11 1.79 11.44 -6.10
CA LEU A 11 1.00 11.60 -4.88
C LEU A 11 1.67 12.71 -4.06
N PRO A 12 0.90 13.68 -3.54
CA PRO A 12 1.48 14.69 -2.67
C PRO A 12 2.22 13.98 -1.54
N PRO A 13 3.47 14.38 -1.23
CA PRO A 13 4.23 13.74 -0.17
C PRO A 13 3.43 13.86 1.12
N ASP A 14 3.04 12.72 1.69
CA ASP A 14 2.55 12.73 3.06
C ASP A 14 3.69 13.21 3.93
N ARG A 15 3.54 14.38 4.53
CA ARG A 15 4.53 15.00 5.43
C ARG A 15 4.83 14.13 6.66
N ARG A 16 4.15 12.98 6.81
CA ARG A 16 4.33 12.02 7.90
C ARG A 16 5.26 10.86 7.55
N GLN A 17 5.54 10.62 6.28
CA GLN A 17 6.46 9.57 5.86
C GLN A 17 7.90 10.09 5.77
N SER A 18 8.85 9.30 6.29
CA SER A 18 10.26 9.59 6.10
C SER A 18 10.65 9.44 4.62
N PRO A 19 11.71 10.14 4.13
CA PRO A 19 12.23 9.93 2.77
C PRO A 19 12.56 8.46 2.48
N THR A 20 13.08 7.73 3.47
CA THR A 20 13.36 6.29 3.37
C THR A 20 12.08 5.49 3.15
N ALA A 21 11.02 5.73 3.93
CA ALA A 21 9.74 5.04 3.77
C ALA A 21 9.14 5.29 2.38
N THR A 22 9.20 6.52 1.89
CA THR A 22 8.73 6.89 0.55
C THR A 22 9.53 6.15 -0.55
N ALA A 23 10.84 6.06 -0.41
CA ALA A 23 11.71 5.34 -1.35
C ALA A 23 11.38 3.83 -1.36
N VAL A 24 11.26 3.20 -0.19
CA VAL A 24 10.90 1.78 -0.04
C VAL A 24 9.53 1.50 -0.67
N ALA A 25 8.54 2.35 -0.41
CA ALA A 25 7.21 2.21 -1.00
C ALA A 25 7.25 2.25 -2.53
N ARG A 26 8.04 3.17 -3.11
CA ARG A 26 8.22 3.30 -4.56
C ARG A 26 8.86 2.05 -5.17
N GLY A 27 9.97 1.60 -4.64
CA GLY A 27 10.67 0.42 -5.13
C GLY A 27 9.81 -0.84 -5.01
N THR A 28 9.09 -0.99 -3.90
CA THR A 28 8.15 -2.09 -3.68
C THR A 28 7.01 -2.07 -4.71
N ALA A 29 6.40 -0.92 -4.96
CA ALA A 29 5.31 -0.79 -5.93
C ALA A 29 5.78 -1.11 -7.36
N ARG A 30 7.00 -0.70 -7.75
CA ARG A 30 7.59 -1.05 -9.05
C ARG A 30 7.80 -2.55 -9.19
N TRP A 31 8.34 -3.19 -8.17
CA TRP A 31 8.54 -4.64 -8.16
C TRP A 31 7.20 -5.39 -8.24
N LEU A 32 6.21 -5.03 -7.42
CA LEU A 32 4.87 -5.61 -7.48
C LEU A 32 4.21 -5.41 -8.84
N GLY A 33 4.40 -4.24 -9.46
CA GLY A 33 3.95 -3.97 -10.83
C GLY A 33 4.53 -4.94 -11.85
N SER A 34 5.82 -5.30 -11.72
CA SER A 34 6.47 -6.29 -12.59
C SER A 34 5.90 -7.70 -12.42
N LEU A 35 5.27 -7.98 -11.28
CA LEU A 35 4.56 -9.23 -11.00
C LEU A 35 3.07 -9.21 -11.40
N GLY A 36 2.61 -8.13 -12.01
CA GLY A 36 1.22 -7.97 -12.45
C GLY A 36 0.25 -7.45 -11.37
N PHE A 37 0.76 -6.85 -10.30
CA PHE A 37 -0.06 -6.18 -9.30
C PHE A 37 -0.22 -4.69 -9.63
N SER A 38 -1.42 -4.18 -9.35
CA SER A 38 -1.68 -2.74 -9.23
C SER A 38 -1.64 -2.35 -7.76
N CYS A 39 -0.96 -1.26 -7.44
CA CYS A 39 -0.74 -0.85 -6.06
C CYS A 39 -1.42 0.49 -5.75
N ILE A 40 -1.91 0.62 -4.52
CA ILE A 40 -2.39 1.88 -3.96
C ILE A 40 -1.77 2.07 -2.58
N GLY A 41 -1.20 3.25 -2.34
CA GLY A 41 -0.65 3.61 -1.03
C GLY A 41 -1.74 4.10 -0.08
N GLU A 42 -1.51 3.95 1.20
CA GLU A 42 -2.32 4.55 2.28
C GLU A 42 -3.83 4.32 2.14
N LEU A 43 -4.22 3.04 1.98
CA LEU A 43 -5.63 2.68 1.88
C LEU A 43 -6.24 2.52 3.28
N PRO A 44 -7.32 3.28 3.60
CA PRO A 44 -8.09 3.05 4.82
C PRO A 44 -8.77 1.69 4.81
N LEU A 45 -8.60 0.92 5.87
CA LEU A 45 -9.20 -0.40 6.06
C LEU A 45 -10.51 -0.32 6.84
N PRO A 46 -11.36 -1.35 6.77
CA PRO A 46 -12.59 -1.42 7.58
C PRO A 46 -12.36 -1.30 9.09
N SER A 47 -11.19 -1.72 9.57
CA SER A 47 -10.77 -1.60 10.97
C SER A 47 -10.48 -0.17 11.44
N GLY A 48 -10.45 0.81 10.53
CA GLY A 48 -9.99 2.17 10.80
C GLY A 48 -8.48 2.34 10.71
N ARG A 49 -7.72 1.26 10.51
CA ARG A 49 -6.28 1.31 10.20
C ARG A 49 -6.08 1.79 8.76
N ARG A 50 -4.86 2.17 8.45
CA ARG A 50 -4.45 2.55 7.11
C ARG A 50 -3.26 1.70 6.72
N ALA A 51 -3.41 0.89 5.68
CA ALA A 51 -2.34 0.08 5.13
C ALA A 51 -1.39 0.96 4.31
N ASP A 52 -0.09 0.79 4.48
CA ASP A 52 0.92 1.59 3.76
C ASP A 52 0.87 1.33 2.26
N LEU A 53 0.72 0.07 1.85
CA LEU A 53 0.58 -0.31 0.44
C LEU A 53 -0.36 -1.50 0.31
N VAL A 54 -1.34 -1.41 -0.56
CA VAL A 54 -2.23 -2.51 -0.93
C VAL A 54 -2.03 -2.85 -2.40
N ALA A 55 -1.84 -4.13 -2.69
CA ALA A 55 -1.63 -4.64 -4.04
C ALA A 55 -2.75 -5.59 -4.44
N LEU A 56 -3.26 -5.42 -5.66
CA LEU A 56 -4.34 -6.20 -6.25
C LEU A 56 -3.92 -6.68 -7.64
N ASN A 57 -4.07 -7.97 -7.91
CA ASN A 57 -3.81 -8.53 -9.23
C ASN A 57 -5.10 -8.90 -9.99
N ALA A 58 -4.96 -9.31 -11.26
CA ALA A 58 -6.09 -9.67 -12.12
C ALA A 58 -6.88 -10.90 -11.65
N ARG A 59 -6.31 -11.73 -10.75
CA ARG A 59 -7.02 -12.87 -10.15
C ARG A 59 -7.80 -12.49 -8.90
N GLY A 60 -7.67 -11.23 -8.46
CA GLY A 60 -8.29 -10.75 -7.23
C GLY A 60 -7.51 -11.08 -5.96
N ASP A 61 -6.25 -11.51 -6.06
CA ASP A 61 -5.38 -11.69 -4.89
C ASP A 61 -5.04 -10.30 -4.32
N LEU A 62 -5.18 -10.18 -3.01
CA LEU A 62 -4.93 -8.95 -2.25
C LEU A 62 -3.76 -9.15 -1.30
N TRP A 63 -2.72 -8.35 -1.49
CA TRP A 63 -1.56 -8.30 -0.59
C TRP A 63 -1.52 -6.96 0.12
N ILE A 64 -1.10 -6.98 1.38
CA ILE A 64 -0.75 -5.77 2.13
C ILE A 64 0.75 -5.79 2.39
N VAL A 65 1.38 -4.65 2.17
CA VAL A 65 2.79 -4.43 2.49
C VAL A 65 2.89 -3.23 3.44
N GLU A 66 3.41 -3.49 4.64
CA GLU A 66 3.73 -2.46 5.62
C GLU A 66 5.18 -2.03 5.45
N ILE A 67 5.42 -0.74 5.43
CA ILE A 67 6.74 -0.15 5.24
C ILE A 67 7.39 0.10 6.59
N LYS A 68 8.63 -0.34 6.75
CA LYS A 68 9.43 -0.09 7.95
C LYS A 68 10.73 0.62 7.58
N SER A 69 10.93 1.79 8.13
CA SER A 69 12.09 2.64 7.86
C SER A 69 13.19 2.54 8.90
N SER A 70 12.91 1.93 10.07
CA SER A 70 13.85 1.75 11.16
C SER A 70 13.46 0.61 12.10
N VAL A 71 14.40 0.17 12.94
CA VAL A 71 14.15 -0.80 14.02
C VAL A 71 13.12 -0.27 15.01
N ASP A 72 13.18 1.01 15.33
CA ASP A 72 12.25 1.63 16.29
C ASP A 72 10.83 1.69 15.72
N ASP A 73 10.68 1.94 14.43
CA ASP A 73 9.41 1.91 13.71
C ASP A 73 8.76 0.53 13.79
N LEU A 74 9.54 -0.52 13.59
CA LEU A 74 9.05 -1.90 13.74
C LEU A 74 8.67 -2.23 15.19
N ARG A 75 9.51 -1.85 16.17
CA ARG A 75 9.25 -2.11 17.58
C ARG A 75 8.02 -1.38 18.12
N ALA A 76 7.73 -0.21 17.57
CA ALA A 76 6.53 0.58 17.91
C ALA A 76 5.25 -0.01 17.33
N ASP A 77 5.35 -0.91 16.34
CA ASP A 77 4.20 -1.49 15.65
C ASP A 77 3.70 -2.76 16.37
N ASN A 78 2.75 -2.58 17.26
CA ASN A 78 2.05 -3.68 17.94
C ASN A 78 0.74 -4.09 17.25
N LYS A 79 0.46 -3.58 16.05
CA LYS A 79 -0.86 -3.66 15.39
C LYS A 79 -0.82 -4.33 14.04
N TRP A 80 0.35 -4.73 13.56
CA TRP A 80 0.56 -5.31 12.23
C TRP A 80 -0.31 -6.54 11.97
N HIS A 81 -0.59 -7.35 13.00
CA HIS A 81 -1.43 -8.55 12.86
C HIS A 81 -2.88 -8.24 12.49
N GLU A 82 -3.38 -7.02 12.75
CA GLU A 82 -4.73 -6.60 12.37
C GLU A 82 -4.89 -6.49 10.85
N TYR A 83 -3.81 -6.25 10.11
CA TYR A 83 -3.83 -6.17 8.65
C TYR A 83 -4.11 -7.53 7.99
N ARG A 84 -3.75 -8.62 8.66
CA ARG A 84 -3.91 -9.98 8.15
C ARG A 84 -5.37 -10.35 7.84
N ALA A 85 -6.32 -9.78 8.56
CA ALA A 85 -7.75 -9.97 8.30
C ALA A 85 -8.23 -9.35 6.97
N HIS A 86 -7.40 -8.56 6.31
CA HIS A 86 -7.77 -7.79 5.12
C HIS A 86 -6.91 -8.09 3.89
N CYS A 87 -6.06 -9.11 3.94
CA CYS A 87 -5.21 -9.52 2.82
C CYS A 87 -5.01 -11.04 2.77
N ASP A 88 -4.67 -11.54 1.58
CA ASP A 88 -4.30 -12.95 1.41
C ASP A 88 -2.87 -13.20 1.87
N ARG A 89 -1.97 -12.21 1.74
CA ARG A 89 -0.58 -12.25 2.18
C ARG A 89 -0.16 -10.92 2.77
N LEU A 90 0.57 -10.97 3.87
CA LEU A 90 1.09 -9.81 4.58
C LEU A 90 2.62 -9.79 4.51
N PHE A 91 3.15 -8.67 4.07
CA PHE A 91 4.59 -8.44 3.95
C PHE A 91 5.03 -7.22 4.75
N PHE A 92 6.29 -7.23 5.17
CA PHE A 92 7.02 -6.03 5.51
C PHE A 92 8.01 -5.70 4.39
N ALA A 93 8.11 -4.42 4.03
CA ALA A 93 9.14 -3.91 3.11
C ALA A 93 10.05 -2.94 3.84
N PHE A 94 11.36 -3.09 3.63
CA PHE A 94 12.39 -2.35 4.35
C PHE A 94 13.68 -2.30 3.53
N THR A 95 14.63 -1.46 3.97
CA THR A 95 15.96 -1.36 3.36
C THR A 95 16.88 -2.47 3.85
N GLN A 96 17.88 -2.84 3.04
CA GLN A 96 18.79 -3.96 3.35
C GLN A 96 19.68 -3.75 4.59
N ASP A 97 19.74 -2.55 5.15
CA ASP A 97 20.47 -2.24 6.38
C ASP A 97 19.72 -2.67 7.65
N LEU A 98 18.42 -3.00 7.55
CA LEU A 98 17.68 -3.57 8.67
C LEU A 98 17.89 -5.08 8.76
N PRO A 99 18.10 -5.63 9.97
CA PRO A 99 18.25 -7.08 10.14
C PRO A 99 16.91 -7.80 9.92
N CYS A 100 16.92 -8.90 9.17
CA CYS A 100 15.70 -9.63 8.83
C CYS A 100 15.11 -10.41 10.02
N ASP A 101 15.91 -10.77 11.00
CA ASP A 101 15.52 -11.57 12.16
C ASP A 101 14.66 -10.84 13.19
N ILE A 102 14.54 -9.52 13.06
CA ILE A 102 13.67 -8.70 13.95
C ILE A 102 12.20 -8.74 13.52
N PHE A 103 11.90 -9.20 12.29
CA PHE A 103 10.53 -9.23 11.77
C PHE A 103 9.76 -10.48 12.26
N PRO A 104 8.41 -10.41 12.34
CA PRO A 104 7.61 -11.56 12.72
C PRO A 104 7.82 -12.76 11.77
N PRO A 105 7.93 -14.00 12.31
CA PRO A 105 8.32 -15.18 11.52
C PRO A 105 7.24 -15.65 10.53
N ASP A 106 6.01 -15.22 10.70
CA ASP A 106 4.85 -15.62 9.89
C ASP A 106 4.39 -14.53 8.90
N THR A 107 5.30 -13.63 8.55
CA THR A 107 5.11 -12.59 7.53
C THR A 107 6.11 -12.73 6.40
N GLY A 108 5.76 -12.21 5.21
CA GLY A 108 6.71 -12.09 4.11
C GLY A 108 7.63 -10.90 4.29
N LEU A 109 8.83 -10.98 3.69
CA LEU A 109 9.84 -9.94 3.76
C LEU A 109 10.27 -9.52 2.36
N ILE A 110 10.25 -8.22 2.12
CA ILE A 110 10.66 -7.57 0.88
C ILE A 110 11.77 -6.59 1.21
N VAL A 111 12.90 -6.71 0.54
CA VAL A 111 13.98 -5.72 0.63
C VAL A 111 13.88 -4.78 -0.55
N ALA A 112 13.83 -3.49 -0.29
CA ALA A 112 13.58 -2.46 -1.30
C ALA A 112 14.48 -1.23 -1.13
N ASP A 113 14.67 -0.54 -2.24
CA ASP A 113 15.23 0.81 -2.32
C ASP A 113 14.34 1.72 -3.17
N ALA A 114 14.82 2.89 -3.55
CA ALA A 114 14.03 3.84 -4.35
C ALA A 114 13.72 3.34 -5.79
N TYR A 115 14.41 2.33 -6.28
CA TYR A 115 14.39 1.90 -7.68
C TYR A 115 13.67 0.58 -7.91
N GLY A 116 13.74 -0.32 -6.93
CA GLY A 116 13.15 -1.64 -7.03
C GLY A 116 13.15 -2.39 -5.71
N ALA A 117 12.77 -3.65 -5.79
CA ALA A 117 12.72 -4.53 -4.63
C ALA A 117 12.96 -5.98 -5.03
N HIS A 118 13.20 -6.83 -4.04
CA HIS A 118 13.20 -8.28 -4.22
C HIS A 118 12.57 -8.97 -3.03
N LEU A 119 12.01 -10.14 -3.27
CA LEU A 119 11.47 -10.99 -2.23
C LEU A 119 12.61 -11.63 -1.44
N HIS A 120 12.64 -11.39 -0.13
CA HIS A 120 13.59 -12.04 0.78
C HIS A 120 13.00 -13.28 1.43
N CYS A 121 11.73 -13.22 1.82
CA CYS A 121 11.00 -14.33 2.44
C CYS A 121 9.54 -14.34 1.98
N GLU A 122 9.04 -15.52 1.59
CA GLU A 122 7.65 -15.70 1.23
C GLU A 122 6.70 -15.44 2.40
N ALA A 123 5.56 -14.84 2.11
CA ALA A 123 4.49 -14.70 3.10
C ALA A 123 3.61 -15.94 3.11
N PRO A 124 3.19 -16.45 4.29
CA PRO A 124 2.12 -17.43 4.36
C PRO A 124 0.84 -16.91 3.71
N GLU A 125 0.12 -17.80 3.03
CA GLU A 125 -1.17 -17.45 2.45
C GLU A 125 -2.30 -17.67 3.47
N HIS A 126 -3.11 -16.64 3.67
CA HIS A 126 -4.34 -16.67 4.46
C HIS A 126 -5.49 -16.14 3.59
N ARG A 127 -6.08 -17.00 2.77
CA ARG A 127 -7.08 -16.56 1.80
C ARG A 127 -8.26 -15.88 2.47
N LEU A 128 -8.58 -14.70 1.95
CA LEU A 128 -9.72 -13.93 2.42
C LEU A 128 -11.04 -14.65 2.14
N PRO A 129 -12.00 -14.59 3.08
CA PRO A 129 -13.40 -14.93 2.78
C PRO A 129 -13.94 -14.05 1.65
N ALA A 130 -14.83 -14.61 0.82
CA ALA A 130 -15.37 -13.89 -0.34
C ALA A 130 -16.03 -12.54 -0.01
N PRO A 131 -16.77 -12.37 1.09
CA PRO A 131 -17.33 -11.06 1.45
C PRO A 131 -16.25 -10.02 1.78
N THR A 132 -15.19 -10.41 2.48
CA THR A 132 -14.07 -9.51 2.80
C THR A 132 -13.30 -9.15 1.55
N ARG A 133 -13.03 -10.10 0.67
CA ARG A 133 -12.41 -9.85 -0.65
C ARG A 133 -13.20 -8.83 -1.45
N LYS A 134 -14.52 -9.02 -1.56
CA LYS A 134 -15.41 -8.07 -2.25
C LYS A 134 -15.31 -6.68 -1.65
N LEU A 135 -15.38 -6.56 -0.33
CA LEU A 135 -15.28 -5.28 0.37
C LEU A 135 -13.94 -4.58 0.09
N MET A 136 -12.84 -5.31 0.19
CA MET A 136 -11.50 -4.76 -0.04
C MET A 136 -11.29 -4.36 -1.50
N THR A 137 -11.80 -5.14 -2.45
CA THR A 137 -11.72 -4.82 -3.88
C THR A 137 -12.49 -3.55 -4.20
N ILE A 138 -13.69 -3.38 -3.64
CA ILE A 138 -14.49 -2.16 -3.80
C ILE A 138 -13.76 -0.95 -3.19
N ARG A 139 -13.20 -1.08 -1.98
CA ARG A 139 -12.43 0.00 -1.35
C ARG A 139 -11.24 0.42 -2.19
N PHE A 140 -10.51 -0.55 -2.72
CA PHE A 140 -9.36 -0.31 -3.61
C PHE A 140 -9.80 0.46 -4.86
N ALA A 141 -10.83 -0.02 -5.55
CA ALA A 141 -11.33 0.60 -6.77
C ALA A 141 -11.84 2.04 -6.54
N MET A 142 -12.62 2.25 -5.48
CA MET A 142 -13.14 3.57 -5.13
C MET A 142 -12.02 4.55 -4.77
N ALA A 143 -11.05 4.14 -3.96
CA ALA A 143 -9.93 4.99 -3.59
C ALA A 143 -9.08 5.35 -4.81
N ALA A 144 -8.81 4.39 -5.70
CA ALA A 144 -8.06 4.63 -6.93
C ALA A 144 -8.81 5.62 -7.85
N ALA A 145 -10.11 5.42 -8.09
CA ALA A 145 -10.93 6.30 -8.91
C ALA A 145 -11.00 7.72 -8.33
N GLN A 146 -11.21 7.86 -7.02
CA GLN A 146 -11.22 9.16 -6.35
C GLN A 146 -9.89 9.91 -6.48
N ARG A 147 -8.76 9.20 -6.36
CA ARG A 147 -7.43 9.80 -6.52
C ARG A 147 -7.19 10.25 -7.95
N ILE A 148 -7.59 9.46 -8.95
CA ILE A 148 -7.52 9.85 -10.36
C ILE A 148 -8.39 11.08 -10.62
N ASN A 149 -9.61 11.12 -10.08
CA ASN A 149 -10.50 12.27 -10.24
C ASN A 149 -9.91 13.55 -9.64
N ARG A 150 -9.27 13.46 -8.47
CA ARG A 150 -8.60 14.63 -7.84
C ARG A 150 -7.43 15.15 -8.68
N LEU A 151 -6.72 14.26 -9.37
CA LEU A 151 -5.63 14.66 -10.26
C LEU A 151 -6.16 15.30 -11.54
N ALA A 152 -7.25 14.77 -12.10
CA ALA A 152 -7.88 15.29 -13.30
C ALA A 152 -8.63 16.61 -13.07
N ASP A 153 -9.25 16.76 -11.89
CA ASP A 153 -10.00 17.96 -11.48
C ASP A 153 -9.70 18.33 -10.01
N PRO A 154 -8.59 19.02 -9.76
CA PRO A 154 -8.21 19.44 -8.41
C PRO A 154 -9.21 20.39 -7.74
N GLN A 155 -10.04 21.09 -8.53
CA GLN A 155 -11.05 22.04 -8.03
C GLN A 155 -12.40 21.39 -7.74
N GLY A 156 -12.71 20.23 -8.33
CA GLY A 156 -13.97 19.54 -8.19
C GLY A 156 -14.31 19.10 -6.74
N HIS A 157 -13.33 19.09 -5.85
CA HIS A 157 -13.53 18.74 -4.43
C HIS A 157 -13.88 19.89 -3.51
N LEU A 158 -13.80 21.13 -3.96
CA LEU A 158 -14.12 22.30 -3.13
C LEU A 158 -15.64 22.53 -2.98
N GLY A 159 -16.46 21.80 -3.72
CA GLY A 159 -17.93 22.01 -3.78
C GLY A 159 -18.80 21.02 -2.99
N LEU A 160 -18.26 19.94 -2.41
CA LEU A 160 -19.06 18.90 -1.75
C LEU A 160 -19.06 18.96 -0.20
N GLY A 161 -18.49 20.00 0.36
CA GLY A 161 -18.51 20.23 1.80
C GLY A 161 -19.58 21.23 2.22
N HIS A 162 -20.85 20.95 2.03
CA HIS A 162 -22.00 21.42 2.82
C HIS A 162 -23.33 21.17 2.06
N MET A 163 -23.81 19.97 2.10
CA MET A 163 -25.27 19.81 2.11
C MET A 163 -25.61 19.18 3.46
N GLY A 164 -25.90 20.07 4.42
CA GLY A 164 -26.48 19.70 5.68
C GLY A 164 -27.81 18.99 5.41
N MET A 165 -27.97 17.86 6.02
CA MET A 165 -29.29 17.28 6.25
C MET A 165 -29.94 18.10 7.35
N GLU A 166 -30.92 18.94 7.00
CA GLU A 166 -32.01 19.32 7.89
C GLU A 166 -33.08 18.24 7.86
#